data_2cd01404ab1973197e63803f3abb1121
#
_entry.id   2cd01404ab1973197e63803f3abb1121
#
_cell.length_a   1.000
_cell.length_b   1.000
_cell.length_c   1.000
_cell.angle_alpha   90.00
_cell.angle_beta   90.00
_cell.angle_gamma   90.00
#
_symmetry.space_group_name_H-M   'P 1'
#
loop_
_entity.id
_entity.type
_entity.pdbx_description
1 polymer ?
#
loop_
_entity_poly.entity_id
_entity_poly.type
_entity_poly.pdbx_seq_one_letter_code
_entity_poly.pdbx_strand_id
1 'polypeptide(L)'
;MNARTSMSVAGGAALTIYALFFASSYDQRILTLSGIYVILVLGYQFIFGHAGALSLAQGAFFGVGAYTTGILGSKFGADFLLTFPLSIVVAATLAALVSLPVLRLKTHYFALATLALSQLLLLVAINWEPVTGGANGLPGVPPVTVLDWKLTRGLPLLTFVWAIVGMAMVIAHMQMRAGRVAAFTVMRETPLAAPSFGIDSGMLRLRAFLLSAAFGGAAGALFVHTNRVVSPETLGFGVMITCLTMTVVGGRFGILGAVIGALLLTHLPEWFRGFDEYYLVAVGILLLAAVVFAPEGIVALIAPAKAPHENDKPSLHTQSKRASATKPSRLALEAIDLAKSYGGVRALD
;
A
#
# COMPACT_ATOMS: atom_id res chain seq x y z
N MET A 1 20.26 -9.38 13.63
CA MET A 1 19.12 -8.42 13.71
C MET A 1 19.54 -7.21 12.91
N ASN A 2 18.91 -6.98 11.74
CA ASN A 2 19.35 -5.93 10.83
C ASN A 2 19.08 -4.55 11.45
N ALA A 3 19.98 -3.57 11.28
CA ALA A 3 19.83 -2.21 11.80
C ALA A 3 18.46 -1.56 11.51
N ARG A 4 17.81 -1.93 10.40
CA ARG A 4 16.45 -1.50 10.05
C ARG A 4 15.36 -2.09 10.96
N THR A 5 15.50 -3.33 11.43
CA THR A 5 14.53 -3.93 12.37
C THR A 5 14.71 -3.38 13.78
N SER A 6 15.95 -3.09 14.22
CA SER A 6 16.16 -2.43 15.50
C SER A 6 15.65 -0.99 15.53
N MET A 7 15.78 -0.27 14.41
CA MET A 7 15.29 1.11 14.27
C MET A 7 13.75 1.19 14.23
N SER A 8 13.08 0.19 13.63
CA SER A 8 11.61 0.13 13.66
C SER A 8 11.05 -0.19 15.05
N VAL A 9 11.73 -1.06 15.78
CA VAL A 9 11.35 -1.39 17.18
C VAL A 9 11.60 -0.21 18.11
N ALA A 10 12.75 0.46 17.97
CA ALA A 10 13.07 1.65 18.75
C ALA A 10 12.11 2.82 18.44
N GLY A 11 11.77 3.03 17.18
CA GLY A 11 10.78 4.04 16.78
C GLY A 11 9.39 3.75 17.32
N GLY A 12 8.96 2.49 17.31
CA GLY A 12 7.70 2.06 17.92
C GLY A 12 7.68 2.28 19.44
N ALA A 13 8.76 1.92 20.13
CA ALA A 13 8.89 2.15 21.57
C ALA A 13 8.88 3.65 21.92
N ALA A 14 9.58 4.48 21.16
CA ALA A 14 9.60 5.94 21.34
C ALA A 14 8.22 6.56 21.14
N LEU A 15 7.48 6.15 20.12
CA LEU A 15 6.10 6.56 19.87
C LEU A 15 5.17 6.15 21.02
N THR A 16 5.32 4.94 21.52
CA THR A 16 4.51 4.45 22.65
C THR A 16 4.79 5.25 23.91
N ILE A 17 6.05 5.56 24.21
CA ILE A 17 6.46 6.39 25.36
C ILE A 17 5.91 7.81 25.20
N TYR A 18 6.04 8.42 24.01
CA TYR A 18 5.47 9.74 23.73
C TYR A 18 3.95 9.75 23.95
N ALA A 19 3.25 8.75 23.41
CA ALA A 19 1.79 8.63 23.52
C ALA A 19 1.31 8.46 24.97
N LEU A 20 2.09 7.76 25.82
CA LEU A 20 1.73 7.49 27.21
C LEU A 20 1.98 8.69 28.13
N PHE A 21 3.05 9.45 27.91
CA PHE A 21 3.50 10.46 28.87
C PHE A 21 3.26 11.90 28.43
N PHE A 22 3.18 12.20 27.14
CA PHE A 22 3.16 13.56 26.63
C PHE A 22 1.95 13.90 25.75
N ALA A 23 1.24 12.89 25.22
CA ALA A 23 0.16 13.15 24.27
C ALA A 23 -1.12 13.64 24.93
N SER A 24 -1.63 14.80 24.49
CA SER A 24 -2.96 15.27 24.84
C SER A 24 -4.04 14.34 24.27
N SER A 25 -5.29 14.43 24.75
CA SER A 25 -6.41 13.64 24.18
C SER A 25 -6.60 13.88 22.69
N TYR A 26 -6.22 15.05 22.20
CA TYR A 26 -6.25 15.41 20.80
C TYR A 26 -5.12 14.69 20.02
N ASP A 27 -3.89 14.73 20.53
CA ASP A 27 -2.75 14.04 19.90
C ASP A 27 -2.96 12.52 19.85
N GLN A 28 -3.58 11.94 20.90
CA GLN A 28 -3.95 10.53 20.92
C GLN A 28 -4.91 10.17 19.78
N ARG A 29 -5.86 11.06 19.44
CA ARG A 29 -6.75 10.87 18.30
C ARG A 29 -6.00 10.90 16.98
N ILE A 30 -5.09 11.86 16.79
CA ILE A 30 -4.29 11.98 15.57
C ILE A 30 -3.37 10.76 15.43
N LEU A 31 -2.73 10.32 16.50
CA LEU A 31 -1.89 9.11 16.51
C LEU A 31 -2.71 7.84 16.20
N THR A 32 -3.97 7.77 16.65
CA THR A 32 -4.88 6.67 16.32
C THR A 32 -5.18 6.66 14.83
N LEU A 33 -5.52 7.81 14.24
CA LEU A 33 -5.74 7.95 12.81
C LEU A 33 -4.47 7.64 11.99
N SER A 34 -3.31 8.10 12.46
CA SER A 34 -2.02 7.76 11.84
C SER A 34 -1.81 6.25 11.80
N GLY A 35 -2.11 5.52 12.87
CA GLY A 35 -2.02 4.06 12.92
C GLY A 35 -2.93 3.38 11.88
N ILE A 36 -4.16 3.87 11.72
CA ILE A 36 -5.09 3.38 10.71
C ILE A 36 -4.53 3.61 9.30
N TYR A 37 -4.00 4.79 9.03
CA TYR A 37 -3.38 5.09 7.74
C TYR A 37 -2.09 4.29 7.50
N VAL A 38 -1.32 3.94 8.55
CA VAL A 38 -0.18 3.01 8.40
C VAL A 38 -0.64 1.68 7.80
N ILE A 39 -1.74 1.10 8.30
CA ILE A 39 -2.29 -0.16 7.74
C ILE A 39 -2.67 0.04 6.27
N LEU A 40 -3.36 1.13 5.94
CA LEU A 40 -3.78 1.44 4.58
C LEU A 40 -2.59 1.56 3.62
N VAL A 41 -1.54 2.28 4.03
CA VAL A 41 -0.31 2.49 3.26
C VAL A 41 0.47 1.18 3.10
N LEU A 42 0.60 0.37 4.16
CA LEU A 42 1.23 -0.96 4.08
C LEU A 42 0.56 -1.83 3.01
N GLY A 43 -0.78 -1.83 2.97
CA GLY A 43 -1.53 -2.51 1.92
C GLY A 43 -1.22 -1.97 0.53
N TYR A 44 -1.17 -0.66 0.38
CA TYR A 44 -0.91 -0.01 -0.90
C TYR A 44 0.51 -0.26 -1.42
N GLN A 45 1.49 -0.39 -0.54
CA GLN A 45 2.87 -0.72 -0.91
C GLN A 45 2.99 -2.06 -1.65
N PHE A 46 2.11 -3.05 -1.42
CA PHE A 46 2.13 -4.31 -2.16
C PHE A 46 1.86 -4.11 -3.64
N ILE A 47 0.83 -3.34 -3.97
CA ILE A 47 0.42 -3.16 -5.37
C ILE A 47 1.23 -2.05 -6.05
N PHE A 48 1.42 -0.91 -5.42
CA PHE A 48 2.13 0.23 -5.99
C PHE A 48 3.65 0.08 -5.88
N GLY A 49 4.16 -0.26 -4.70
CA GLY A 49 5.60 -0.38 -4.45
C GLY A 49 6.18 -1.65 -5.08
N HIS A 50 5.74 -2.81 -4.63
CA HIS A 50 6.34 -4.08 -5.01
C HIS A 50 5.90 -4.54 -6.41
N ALA A 51 4.59 -4.56 -6.70
CA ALA A 51 4.11 -4.98 -8.01
C ALA A 51 4.28 -3.91 -9.11
N GLY A 52 4.56 -2.65 -8.76
CA GLY A 52 4.79 -1.56 -9.70
C GLY A 52 3.53 -1.14 -10.46
N ALA A 53 2.34 -1.47 -9.95
CA ALA A 53 1.08 -1.15 -10.59
C ALA A 53 0.37 -0.01 -9.84
N LEU A 54 0.11 1.11 -10.54
CA LEU A 54 -0.63 2.23 -9.99
C LEU A 54 -2.11 1.87 -9.89
N SER A 55 -2.56 1.46 -8.70
CA SER A 55 -3.97 1.20 -8.41
C SER A 55 -4.61 2.43 -7.77
N LEU A 56 -5.75 2.86 -8.30
CA LEU A 56 -6.54 3.93 -7.72
C LEU A 56 -7.76 3.40 -6.93
N ALA A 57 -7.76 2.10 -6.58
CA ALA A 57 -8.84 1.45 -5.83
C ALA A 57 -8.60 1.38 -4.32
N GLN A 58 -7.51 1.91 -3.79
CA GLN A 58 -7.21 1.76 -2.35
C GLN A 58 -8.26 2.43 -1.47
N GLY A 59 -8.76 3.61 -1.87
CA GLY A 59 -9.90 4.27 -1.22
C GLY A 59 -11.19 3.44 -1.29
N ALA A 60 -11.42 2.77 -2.42
CA ALA A 60 -12.56 1.86 -2.58
C ALA A 60 -12.51 0.68 -1.59
N PHE A 61 -11.36 0.02 -1.44
CA PHE A 61 -11.20 -1.08 -0.48
C PHE A 61 -11.33 -0.61 0.96
N PHE A 62 -10.79 0.56 1.27
CA PHE A 62 -10.98 1.22 2.56
C PHE A 62 -12.46 1.48 2.83
N GLY A 63 -13.16 2.11 1.88
CA GLY A 63 -14.58 2.40 2.01
C GLY A 63 -15.45 1.15 2.07
N VAL A 64 -15.15 0.10 1.30
CA VAL A 64 -15.88 -1.18 1.40
C VAL A 64 -15.74 -1.79 2.79
N GLY A 65 -14.54 -1.79 3.36
CA GLY A 65 -14.34 -2.23 4.74
C GLY A 65 -15.09 -1.37 5.75
N ALA A 66 -15.08 -0.05 5.53
CA ALA A 66 -15.82 0.92 6.32
C ALA A 66 -17.34 0.68 6.27
N TYR A 67 -17.92 0.52 5.09
CA TYR A 67 -19.34 0.25 4.91
C TYR A 67 -19.76 -1.12 5.42
N THR A 68 -18.94 -2.16 5.23
CA THR A 68 -19.21 -3.49 5.80
C THR A 68 -19.34 -3.39 7.33
N THR A 69 -18.38 -2.75 7.98
CA THR A 69 -18.42 -2.48 9.42
C THR A 69 -19.60 -1.59 9.81
N GLY A 70 -19.82 -0.51 9.06
CA GLY A 70 -20.89 0.45 9.34
C GLY A 70 -22.29 -0.18 9.28
N ILE A 71 -22.57 -0.94 8.24
CA ILE A 71 -23.86 -1.62 8.04
C ILE A 71 -24.08 -2.67 9.13
N LEU A 72 -23.10 -3.52 9.37
CA LEU A 72 -23.21 -4.59 10.37
C LEU A 72 -23.30 -4.03 11.79
N GLY A 73 -22.50 -3.02 12.10
CA GLY A 73 -22.50 -2.39 13.42
C GLY A 73 -23.77 -1.56 13.70
N SER A 74 -24.18 -0.69 12.76
CA SER A 74 -25.31 0.21 13.00
C SER A 74 -26.68 -0.48 12.90
N LYS A 75 -26.84 -1.42 11.93
CA LYS A 75 -28.15 -2.07 11.69
C LYS A 75 -28.34 -3.37 12.46
N PHE A 76 -27.28 -4.13 12.65
CA PHE A 76 -27.35 -5.45 13.27
C PHE A 76 -26.70 -5.48 14.67
N GLY A 77 -26.11 -4.37 15.13
CA GLY A 77 -25.43 -4.31 16.43
C GLY A 77 -24.22 -5.25 16.54
N ALA A 78 -23.61 -5.62 15.40
CA ALA A 78 -22.52 -6.56 15.39
C ALA A 78 -21.25 -5.97 16.01
N ASP A 79 -20.56 -6.79 16.81
CA ASP A 79 -19.35 -6.40 17.52
C ASP A 79 -18.12 -6.31 16.62
N PHE A 80 -17.07 -5.66 17.10
CA PHE A 80 -15.78 -5.51 16.42
C PHE A 80 -15.20 -6.86 15.99
N LEU A 81 -15.26 -7.89 16.85
CA LEU A 81 -14.67 -9.20 16.58
C LEU A 81 -15.28 -9.89 15.34
N LEU A 82 -16.52 -9.59 15.00
CA LEU A 82 -17.20 -10.08 13.80
C LEU A 82 -16.99 -9.14 12.62
N THR A 83 -17.17 -7.84 12.83
CA THR A 83 -17.14 -6.85 11.75
C THR A 83 -15.75 -6.68 11.13
N PHE A 84 -14.69 -6.73 11.95
CA PHE A 84 -13.33 -6.55 11.50
C PHE A 84 -12.85 -7.64 10.53
N PRO A 85 -12.91 -8.95 10.84
CA PRO A 85 -12.50 -9.98 9.91
C PRO A 85 -13.41 -10.04 8.66
N LEU A 86 -14.72 -9.78 8.83
CA LEU A 86 -15.64 -9.78 7.71
C LEU A 86 -15.36 -8.63 6.74
N SER A 87 -14.97 -7.46 7.22
CA SER A 87 -14.55 -6.34 6.39
C SER A 87 -13.33 -6.66 5.53
N ILE A 88 -12.36 -7.40 6.09
CA ILE A 88 -11.18 -7.88 5.37
C ILE A 88 -11.60 -8.85 4.26
N VAL A 89 -12.46 -9.81 4.60
CA VAL A 89 -12.94 -10.84 3.66
C VAL A 89 -13.75 -10.20 2.52
N VAL A 90 -14.66 -9.29 2.82
CA VAL A 90 -15.50 -8.63 1.81
C VAL A 90 -14.64 -7.79 0.87
N ALA A 91 -13.69 -7.00 1.40
CA ALA A 91 -12.77 -6.22 0.57
C ALA A 91 -11.89 -7.11 -0.32
N ALA A 92 -11.34 -8.21 0.22
CA ALA A 92 -10.55 -9.17 -0.53
C ALA A 92 -11.38 -9.90 -1.59
N THR A 93 -12.63 -10.26 -1.28
CA THR A 93 -13.56 -10.91 -2.23
C THR A 93 -13.90 -9.97 -3.39
N LEU A 94 -14.19 -8.71 -3.10
CA LEU A 94 -14.41 -7.70 -4.13
C LEU A 94 -13.17 -7.56 -5.04
N ALA A 95 -11.97 -7.49 -4.43
CA ALA A 95 -10.74 -7.43 -5.19
C ALA A 95 -10.54 -8.68 -6.06
N ALA A 96 -10.87 -9.88 -5.55
CA ALA A 96 -10.77 -11.12 -6.31
C ALA A 96 -11.72 -11.10 -7.52
N LEU A 97 -12.97 -10.69 -7.34
CA LEU A 97 -13.96 -10.60 -8.41
C LEU A 97 -13.53 -9.62 -9.51
N VAL A 98 -13.05 -8.43 -9.11
CA VAL A 98 -12.63 -7.38 -10.03
C VAL A 98 -11.27 -7.68 -10.67
N SER A 99 -10.43 -8.50 -10.04
CA SER A 99 -9.09 -8.82 -10.52
C SER A 99 -9.10 -9.50 -11.90
N LEU A 100 -10.09 -10.35 -12.18
CA LEU A 100 -10.16 -11.11 -13.43
C LEU A 100 -10.12 -10.22 -14.69
N PRO A 101 -10.95 -9.17 -14.83
CA PRO A 101 -10.86 -8.24 -15.96
C PRO A 101 -9.74 -7.21 -15.79
N VAL A 102 -9.50 -6.70 -14.59
CA VAL A 102 -8.65 -5.52 -14.36
C VAL A 102 -7.16 -5.84 -14.44
N LEU A 103 -6.71 -7.00 -13.96
CA LEU A 103 -5.28 -7.39 -14.01
C LEU A 103 -4.78 -7.72 -15.42
N ARG A 104 -5.69 -7.91 -16.39
CA ARG A 104 -5.34 -8.12 -17.80
C ARG A 104 -5.00 -6.81 -18.52
N LEU A 105 -5.34 -5.67 -17.90
CA LEU A 105 -5.12 -4.36 -18.50
C LEU A 105 -3.65 -3.93 -18.36
N LYS A 106 -3.17 -3.20 -19.36
CA LYS A 106 -1.85 -2.56 -19.32
C LYS A 106 -1.86 -1.39 -18.32
N THR A 107 -0.69 -0.98 -17.85
CA THR A 107 -0.44 -0.05 -16.74
C THR A 107 -1.40 1.13 -16.62
N HIS A 108 -1.61 1.91 -17.69
CA HIS A 108 -2.50 3.09 -17.65
C HIS A 108 -3.98 2.70 -17.59
N TYR A 109 -4.39 1.69 -18.36
CA TYR A 109 -5.76 1.20 -18.34
C TYR A 109 -6.12 0.54 -17.01
N PHE A 110 -5.16 -0.08 -16.34
CA PHE A 110 -5.32 -0.62 -15.00
C PHE A 110 -5.66 0.50 -13.99
N ALA A 111 -4.93 1.63 -14.03
CA ALA A 111 -5.19 2.77 -13.17
C ALA A 111 -6.60 3.36 -13.41
N LEU A 112 -6.97 3.54 -14.68
CA LEU A 112 -8.30 4.06 -15.05
C LEU A 112 -9.43 3.11 -14.64
N ALA A 113 -9.27 1.79 -14.82
CA ALA A 113 -10.26 0.80 -14.41
C ALA A 113 -10.43 0.76 -12.88
N THR A 114 -9.35 0.87 -12.12
CA THR A 114 -9.41 0.93 -10.66
C THR A 114 -9.99 2.24 -10.15
N LEU A 115 -9.80 3.36 -10.85
CA LEU A 115 -10.48 4.62 -10.59
C LEU A 115 -11.99 4.49 -10.86
N ALA A 116 -12.37 3.92 -12.01
CA ALA A 116 -13.77 3.71 -12.35
C ALA A 116 -14.48 2.84 -11.31
N LEU A 117 -13.81 1.78 -10.81
CA LEU A 117 -14.32 0.98 -9.70
C LEU A 117 -14.58 1.83 -8.45
N SER A 118 -13.65 2.71 -8.07
CA SER A 118 -13.80 3.58 -6.89
C SER A 118 -15.00 4.51 -7.05
N GLN A 119 -15.18 5.11 -8.23
CA GLN A 119 -16.30 5.99 -8.53
C GLN A 119 -17.63 5.23 -8.57
N LEU A 120 -17.64 4.02 -9.11
CA LEU A 120 -18.82 3.17 -9.13
C LEU A 120 -19.29 2.84 -7.70
N LEU A 121 -18.36 2.43 -6.83
CA LEU A 121 -18.69 2.11 -5.44
C LEU A 121 -19.16 3.36 -4.66
N LEU A 122 -18.55 4.51 -4.92
CA LEU A 122 -19.02 5.80 -4.36
C LEU A 122 -20.45 6.12 -4.79
N LEU A 123 -20.76 5.97 -6.08
CA LEU A 123 -22.11 6.19 -6.60
C LEU A 123 -23.12 5.21 -6.02
N VAL A 124 -22.75 3.93 -5.87
CA VAL A 124 -23.58 2.92 -5.20
C VAL A 124 -23.83 3.35 -3.75
N ALA A 125 -22.80 3.80 -3.03
CA ALA A 125 -22.96 4.23 -1.63
C ALA A 125 -23.88 5.43 -1.49
N ILE A 126 -23.84 6.38 -2.42
CA ILE A 126 -24.71 7.58 -2.39
C ILE A 126 -26.17 7.25 -2.76
N ASN A 127 -26.38 6.37 -3.75
CA ASN A 127 -27.71 6.12 -4.30
C ASN A 127 -28.46 4.97 -3.60
N TRP A 128 -27.79 4.07 -2.90
CA TRP A 128 -28.43 2.95 -2.22
C TRP A 128 -28.83 3.29 -0.77
N GLU A 129 -29.59 4.37 -0.62
CA GLU A 129 -29.98 4.95 0.67
C GLU A 129 -30.49 3.92 1.70
N PRO A 130 -31.38 2.95 1.36
CA PRO A 130 -31.90 2.00 2.34
C PRO A 130 -30.82 1.13 3.01
N VAL A 131 -29.67 0.94 2.36
CA VAL A 131 -28.57 0.08 2.87
C VAL A 131 -27.43 0.92 3.44
N THR A 132 -27.00 1.93 2.72
CA THR A 132 -25.79 2.73 2.99
C THR A 132 -26.06 4.02 3.77
N GLY A 133 -27.32 4.42 3.90
CA GLY A 133 -27.71 5.74 4.43
C GLY A 133 -27.54 6.88 3.41
N GLY A 134 -27.18 6.54 2.14
CA GLY A 134 -27.05 7.52 1.07
C GLY A 134 -25.97 8.57 1.35
N ALA A 135 -26.21 9.80 0.92
CA ALA A 135 -25.27 10.92 1.10
C ALA A 135 -24.98 11.24 2.59
N ASN A 136 -25.91 10.97 3.48
CA ASN A 136 -25.75 11.22 4.92
C ASN A 136 -24.91 10.16 5.64
N GLY A 137 -24.73 8.99 5.03
CA GLY A 137 -24.03 7.86 5.63
C GLY A 137 -24.77 7.19 6.78
N LEU A 138 -24.06 6.36 7.54
CA LEU A 138 -24.63 5.60 8.67
C LEU A 138 -23.95 6.03 9.97
N PRO A 139 -24.67 6.72 10.87
CA PRO A 139 -24.21 6.99 12.23
C PRO A 139 -24.49 5.79 13.15
N GLY A 140 -23.98 5.86 14.38
CA GLY A 140 -24.35 4.93 15.44
C GLY A 140 -23.57 3.61 15.43
N VAL A 141 -22.42 3.54 14.77
CA VAL A 141 -21.55 2.35 14.84
C VAL A 141 -21.05 2.18 16.28
N PRO A 142 -21.17 0.96 16.86
CA PRO A 142 -20.72 0.69 18.21
C PRO A 142 -19.22 0.93 18.36
N PRO A 143 -18.75 1.32 19.55
CA PRO A 143 -17.31 1.41 19.82
C PRO A 143 -16.65 0.05 19.67
N VAL A 144 -15.32 0.05 19.60
CA VAL A 144 -14.58 -1.21 19.68
C VAL A 144 -14.89 -1.90 21.00
N THR A 145 -15.48 -3.08 20.94
CA THR A 145 -15.74 -3.95 22.10
C THR A 145 -14.92 -5.23 21.92
N VAL A 146 -14.12 -5.57 22.92
CA VAL A 146 -13.33 -6.80 22.95
C VAL A 146 -13.62 -7.51 24.26
N LEU A 147 -14.25 -8.68 24.23
CA LEU A 147 -14.59 -9.47 25.40
C LEU A 147 -15.33 -8.63 26.48
N ASP A 148 -16.41 -7.94 26.09
CA ASP A 148 -17.23 -7.05 26.93
C ASP A 148 -16.54 -5.75 27.41
N TRP A 149 -15.28 -5.57 27.12
CA TRP A 149 -14.57 -4.32 27.37
C TRP A 149 -14.82 -3.31 26.25
N LYS A 150 -15.54 -2.26 26.58
CA LYS A 150 -15.73 -1.11 25.67
C LYS A 150 -14.48 -0.25 25.69
N LEU A 151 -13.71 -0.28 24.60
CA LEU A 151 -12.55 0.60 24.43
C LEU A 151 -13.06 2.03 24.19
N THR A 152 -12.97 2.84 25.22
CA THR A 152 -13.29 4.27 25.12
C THR A 152 -12.18 5.01 24.38
N ARG A 153 -12.52 6.20 23.85
CA ARG A 153 -11.54 7.10 23.22
C ARG A 153 -10.40 7.40 24.19
N GLY A 154 -9.21 7.59 23.64
CA GLY A 154 -8.00 7.88 24.42
C GLY A 154 -7.00 6.73 24.34
N LEU A 155 -6.21 6.59 25.39
CA LEU A 155 -5.11 5.61 25.47
C LEU A 155 -5.54 4.15 25.17
N PRO A 156 -6.69 3.63 25.68
CA PRO A 156 -7.07 2.25 25.41
C PRO A 156 -7.31 1.98 23.92
N LEU A 157 -7.95 2.90 23.22
CA LEU A 157 -8.20 2.78 21.78
C LEU A 157 -6.90 2.94 20.97
N LEU A 158 -6.05 3.88 21.36
CA LEU A 158 -4.75 4.11 20.76
C LEU A 158 -3.88 2.85 20.84
N THR A 159 -3.71 2.28 22.04
CA THR A 159 -2.89 1.08 22.24
C THR A 159 -3.45 -0.12 21.46
N PHE A 160 -4.75 -0.28 21.42
CA PHE A 160 -5.40 -1.34 20.64
C PHE A 160 -5.15 -1.19 19.14
N VAL A 161 -5.33 0.01 18.58
CA VAL A 161 -5.07 0.27 17.15
C VAL A 161 -3.60 0.01 16.82
N TRP A 162 -2.66 0.48 17.65
CA TRP A 162 -1.24 0.25 17.42
C TRP A 162 -0.82 -1.22 17.60
N ALA A 163 -1.52 -1.99 18.45
CA ALA A 163 -1.34 -3.44 18.49
C ALA A 163 -1.74 -4.11 17.17
N ILE A 164 -2.86 -3.70 16.58
CA ILE A 164 -3.27 -4.17 15.23
C ILE A 164 -2.28 -3.70 14.15
N VAL A 165 -1.77 -2.47 14.24
CA VAL A 165 -0.71 -1.98 13.35
C VAL A 165 0.54 -2.85 13.45
N GLY A 166 0.95 -3.20 14.67
CA GLY A 166 2.08 -4.12 14.90
C GLY A 166 1.85 -5.48 14.24
N MET A 167 0.67 -6.05 14.40
CA MET A 167 0.29 -7.30 13.74
C MET A 167 0.30 -7.16 12.22
N ALA A 168 -0.24 -6.07 11.69
CA ALA A 168 -0.23 -5.76 10.25
C ALA A 168 1.21 -5.63 9.71
N MET A 169 2.11 -4.99 10.46
CA MET A 169 3.53 -4.89 10.12
C MET A 169 4.22 -6.27 10.08
N VAL A 170 3.92 -7.14 11.06
CA VAL A 170 4.44 -8.52 11.07
C VAL A 170 3.94 -9.29 9.84
N ILE A 171 2.66 -9.22 9.52
CA ILE A 171 2.09 -9.85 8.33
C ILE A 171 2.77 -9.30 7.07
N ALA A 172 2.90 -7.98 6.95
CA ALA A 172 3.59 -7.34 5.83
C ALA A 172 5.04 -7.81 5.71
N HIS A 173 5.78 -7.86 6.83
CA HIS A 173 7.16 -8.36 6.86
C HIS A 173 7.26 -9.82 6.40
N MET A 174 6.35 -10.67 6.86
CA MET A 174 6.29 -12.09 6.42
C MET A 174 6.01 -12.22 4.92
N GLN A 175 5.22 -11.31 4.35
CA GLN A 175 4.95 -11.27 2.92
C GLN A 175 6.13 -10.71 2.11
N MET A 176 6.96 -9.87 2.69
CA MET A 176 8.14 -9.26 2.09
C MET A 176 9.44 -10.07 2.31
N ARG A 177 9.38 -11.40 2.41
CA ARG A 177 10.58 -12.25 2.50
C ARG A 177 11.42 -12.16 1.23
N ALA A 178 12.73 -12.32 1.37
CA ALA A 178 13.72 -12.07 0.31
C ALA A 178 13.36 -12.72 -1.06
N GLY A 179 12.93 -13.97 -1.09
CA GLY A 179 12.56 -14.65 -2.34
C GLY A 179 11.36 -14.02 -3.04
N ARG A 180 10.34 -13.55 -2.29
CA ARG A 180 9.17 -12.88 -2.87
C ARG A 180 9.49 -11.47 -3.35
N VAL A 181 10.30 -10.74 -2.59
CA VAL A 181 10.78 -9.41 -3.00
C VAL A 181 11.58 -9.51 -4.30
N ALA A 182 12.46 -10.51 -4.41
CA ALA A 182 13.21 -10.76 -5.64
C ALA A 182 12.28 -11.07 -6.83
N ALA A 183 11.24 -11.90 -6.63
CA ALA A 183 10.25 -12.19 -7.67
C ALA A 183 9.49 -10.93 -8.12
N PHE A 184 9.08 -10.06 -7.19
CA PHE A 184 8.45 -8.78 -7.51
C PHE A 184 9.41 -7.86 -8.28
N THR A 185 10.69 -7.80 -7.90
CA THR A 185 11.69 -6.98 -8.58
C THR A 185 11.89 -7.45 -10.02
N VAL A 186 12.07 -8.76 -10.25
CA VAL A 186 12.19 -9.33 -11.60
C VAL A 186 10.94 -9.05 -12.44
N MET A 187 9.74 -9.25 -11.87
CA MET A 187 8.48 -8.97 -12.56
C MET A 187 8.34 -7.50 -12.98
N ARG A 188 8.84 -6.57 -12.15
CA ARG A 188 8.73 -5.13 -12.41
C ARG A 188 9.79 -4.63 -13.41
N GLU A 189 11.04 -5.08 -13.26
CA GLU A 189 12.18 -4.58 -14.05
C GLU A 189 12.36 -5.32 -15.37
N THR A 190 12.10 -6.62 -15.38
CA THR A 190 12.26 -7.46 -16.56
C THR A 190 11.03 -8.36 -16.78
N PRO A 191 9.85 -7.79 -17.10
CA PRO A 191 8.61 -8.56 -17.19
C PRO A 191 8.64 -9.64 -18.29
N LEU A 192 9.42 -9.46 -19.35
CA LEU A 192 9.58 -10.45 -20.41
C LEU A 192 10.44 -11.64 -19.99
N ALA A 193 11.40 -11.43 -19.09
CA ALA A 193 12.26 -12.49 -18.58
C ALA A 193 11.66 -13.25 -17.37
N ALA A 194 10.67 -12.68 -16.69
CA ALA A 194 10.07 -13.28 -15.50
C ALA A 194 9.61 -14.73 -15.69
N PRO A 195 8.94 -15.11 -16.81
CA PRO A 195 8.54 -16.50 -17.05
C PRO A 195 9.73 -17.47 -17.16
N SER A 196 10.87 -17.02 -17.68
CA SER A 196 12.07 -17.86 -17.78
C SER A 196 12.68 -18.22 -16.41
N PHE A 197 12.36 -17.43 -15.37
CA PHE A 197 12.69 -17.72 -13.98
C PHE A 197 11.57 -18.48 -13.23
N GLY A 198 10.54 -18.97 -13.93
CA GLY A 198 9.40 -19.65 -13.33
C GLY A 198 8.48 -18.72 -12.53
N ILE A 199 8.51 -17.40 -12.76
CA ILE A 199 7.70 -16.41 -12.06
C ILE A 199 6.40 -16.19 -12.82
N ASP A 200 5.27 -16.61 -12.22
CA ASP A 200 3.93 -16.25 -12.70
C ASP A 200 3.58 -14.81 -12.28
N SER A 201 3.77 -13.89 -13.21
CA SER A 201 3.49 -12.47 -13.01
C SER A 201 2.00 -12.18 -12.73
N GLY A 202 1.08 -12.99 -13.28
CA GLY A 202 -0.36 -12.85 -13.06
C GLY A 202 -0.73 -13.16 -11.61
N MET A 203 -0.29 -14.33 -11.13
CA MET A 203 -0.53 -14.75 -9.75
C MET A 203 0.13 -13.81 -8.73
N LEU A 204 1.32 -13.29 -9.05
CA LEU A 204 2.04 -12.38 -8.16
C LEU A 204 1.32 -11.02 -8.04
N ARG A 205 0.82 -10.48 -9.17
CA ARG A 205 -0.01 -9.26 -9.17
C ARG A 205 -1.33 -9.47 -8.45
N LEU A 206 -1.98 -10.61 -8.65
CA LEU A 206 -3.22 -10.96 -7.94
C LEU A 206 -3.01 -10.98 -6.44
N ARG A 207 -1.95 -11.63 -5.95
CA ARG A 207 -1.61 -11.64 -4.52
C ARG A 207 -1.38 -10.24 -3.97
N ALA A 208 -0.65 -9.39 -4.69
CA ALA A 208 -0.43 -8.00 -4.29
C ALA A 208 -1.74 -7.22 -4.20
N PHE A 209 -2.64 -7.42 -5.15
CA PHE A 209 -3.95 -6.74 -5.20
C PHE A 209 -4.87 -7.20 -4.08
N LEU A 210 -4.92 -8.50 -3.79
CA LEU A 210 -5.71 -9.06 -2.68
C LEU A 210 -5.18 -8.59 -1.32
N LEU A 211 -3.86 -8.57 -1.13
CA LEU A 211 -3.25 -8.04 0.10
C LEU A 211 -3.57 -6.55 0.27
N SER A 212 -3.44 -5.77 -0.82
CA SER A 212 -3.79 -4.35 -0.81
C SER A 212 -5.24 -4.14 -0.35
N ALA A 213 -6.18 -4.91 -0.88
CA ALA A 213 -7.59 -4.85 -0.52
C ALA A 213 -7.85 -5.29 0.93
N ALA A 214 -7.22 -6.38 1.38
CA ALA A 214 -7.37 -6.87 2.75
C ALA A 214 -6.92 -5.85 3.79
N PHE A 215 -5.76 -5.21 3.57
CA PHE A 215 -5.27 -4.14 4.43
C PHE A 215 -6.15 -2.88 4.34
N GLY A 216 -6.65 -2.56 3.13
CA GLY A 216 -7.62 -1.49 2.92
C GLY A 216 -8.90 -1.71 3.73
N GLY A 217 -9.48 -2.91 3.65
CA GLY A 217 -10.66 -3.30 4.41
C GLY A 217 -10.46 -3.25 5.92
N ALA A 218 -9.30 -3.73 6.40
CA ALA A 218 -8.93 -3.66 7.82
C ALA A 218 -8.83 -2.21 8.32
N ALA A 219 -8.18 -1.34 7.55
CA ALA A 219 -8.03 0.07 7.87
C ALA A 219 -9.41 0.78 7.90
N GLY A 220 -10.29 0.49 6.92
CA GLY A 220 -11.64 1.02 6.86
C GLY A 220 -12.50 0.61 8.06
N ALA A 221 -12.42 -0.65 8.47
CA ALA A 221 -13.14 -1.14 9.65
C ALA A 221 -12.70 -0.41 10.94
N LEU A 222 -11.40 -0.28 11.16
CA LEU A 222 -10.86 0.47 12.31
C LEU A 222 -11.26 1.94 12.29
N PHE A 223 -11.25 2.56 11.11
CA PHE A 223 -11.65 3.96 10.95
C PHE A 223 -13.08 4.21 11.40
N VAL A 224 -14.02 3.34 10.99
CA VAL A 224 -15.43 3.48 11.33
C VAL A 224 -15.69 3.26 12.82
N HIS A 225 -15.07 2.24 13.43
CA HIS A 225 -15.19 2.03 14.87
C HIS A 225 -14.59 3.19 15.69
N THR A 226 -13.56 3.85 15.17
CA THR A 226 -12.94 5.02 15.83
C THR A 226 -13.80 6.26 15.72
N ASN A 227 -14.35 6.53 14.52
CA ASN A 227 -15.17 7.71 14.25
C ASN A 227 -16.65 7.52 14.56
N ARG A 228 -17.12 6.26 14.62
CA ARG A 228 -18.52 5.85 14.86
C ARG A 228 -19.52 6.31 13.79
N VAL A 229 -19.02 6.68 12.65
CA VAL A 229 -19.82 7.11 11.48
C VAL A 229 -19.12 6.59 10.24
N VAL A 230 -19.89 6.12 9.27
CA VAL A 230 -19.39 5.91 7.91
C VAL A 230 -20.11 6.84 6.96
N SER A 231 -19.36 7.50 6.09
CA SER A 231 -19.89 8.41 5.06
C SER A 231 -19.33 8.02 3.68
N PRO A 232 -19.99 8.40 2.58
CA PRO A 232 -19.50 8.15 1.23
C PRO A 232 -18.08 8.67 0.96
N GLU A 233 -17.64 9.70 1.70
CA GLU A 233 -16.30 10.25 1.61
C GLU A 233 -15.21 9.22 1.86
N THR A 234 -15.49 8.15 2.64
CA THR A 234 -14.54 7.05 2.86
C THR A 234 -14.20 6.25 1.60
N LEU A 235 -15.09 6.29 0.60
CA LEU A 235 -14.87 5.73 -0.76
C LEU A 235 -14.25 6.77 -1.71
N GLY A 236 -14.15 8.01 -1.27
CA GLY A 236 -13.79 9.15 -2.08
C GLY A 236 -12.34 9.11 -2.59
N PHE A 237 -12.12 9.88 -3.64
CA PHE A 237 -10.82 10.09 -4.25
C PHE A 237 -9.81 10.73 -3.27
N GLY A 238 -10.29 11.49 -2.27
CA GLY A 238 -9.45 12.10 -1.24
C GLY A 238 -8.66 11.08 -0.42
N VAL A 239 -9.30 10.00 0.05
CA VAL A 239 -8.63 8.92 0.80
C VAL A 239 -7.55 8.27 -0.06
N MET A 240 -7.84 8.05 -1.33
CA MET A 240 -6.91 7.45 -2.27
C MET A 240 -5.68 8.33 -2.51
N ILE A 241 -5.88 9.64 -2.77
CA ILE A 241 -4.76 10.59 -2.93
C ILE A 241 -3.93 10.65 -1.65
N THR A 242 -4.56 10.76 -0.49
CA THR A 242 -3.86 10.78 0.80
C THR A 242 -3.00 9.53 0.97
N CYS A 243 -3.53 8.36 0.69
CA CYS A 243 -2.78 7.10 0.76
C CYS A 243 -1.60 7.06 -0.23
N LEU A 244 -1.83 7.47 -1.49
CA LEU A 244 -0.77 7.57 -2.51
C LEU A 244 0.34 8.52 -2.05
N THR A 245 -0.04 9.70 -1.58
CA THR A 245 0.89 10.72 -1.11
C THR A 245 1.70 10.22 0.09
N MET A 246 1.06 9.62 1.09
CA MET A 246 1.74 9.01 2.23
C MET A 246 2.75 7.93 1.79
N THR A 247 2.39 7.15 0.76
CA THR A 247 3.25 6.10 0.22
C THR A 247 4.44 6.67 -0.53
N VAL A 248 4.24 7.71 -1.33
CA VAL A 248 5.31 8.35 -2.11
C VAL A 248 6.26 9.12 -1.20
N VAL A 249 5.72 9.96 -0.31
CA VAL A 249 6.52 10.78 0.61
C VAL A 249 7.27 9.93 1.63
N GLY A 250 6.61 8.95 2.22
CA GLY A 250 7.25 8.06 3.20
C GLY A 250 8.27 7.12 2.56
N GLY A 251 7.96 6.63 1.37
CA GLY A 251 8.75 5.66 0.62
C GLY A 251 7.93 4.44 0.23
N ARG A 252 7.94 4.13 -1.06
CA ARG A 252 7.14 3.03 -1.64
C ARG A 252 7.61 1.62 -1.27
N PHE A 253 8.77 1.51 -0.64
CA PHE A 253 9.35 0.23 -0.23
C PHE A 253 9.63 0.23 1.28
N GLY A 254 9.12 -0.79 1.95
CA GLY A 254 9.45 -1.04 3.35
C GLY A 254 8.50 -0.39 4.37
N ILE A 255 8.41 -1.08 5.50
CA ILE A 255 7.47 -0.78 6.59
C ILE A 255 7.70 0.63 7.18
N LEU A 256 8.97 1.05 7.31
CA LEU A 256 9.32 2.38 7.84
C LEU A 256 8.73 3.50 6.96
N GLY A 257 8.68 3.30 5.63
CA GLY A 257 8.06 4.27 4.73
C GLY A 257 6.58 4.47 5.02
N ALA A 258 5.85 3.39 5.26
CA ALA A 258 4.44 3.47 5.61
C ALA A 258 4.21 4.22 6.93
N VAL A 259 5.04 3.94 7.94
CA VAL A 259 4.93 4.59 9.27
C VAL A 259 5.25 6.07 9.18
N ILE A 260 6.41 6.43 8.58
CA ILE A 260 6.84 7.84 8.48
C ILE A 260 5.88 8.63 7.60
N GLY A 261 5.47 8.09 6.45
CA GLY A 261 4.52 8.77 5.56
C GLY A 261 3.17 9.03 6.20
N ALA A 262 2.61 8.03 6.91
CA ALA A 262 1.35 8.19 7.60
C ALA A 262 1.45 9.17 8.78
N LEU A 263 2.46 9.05 9.63
CA LEU A 263 2.67 9.96 10.76
C LEU A 263 2.87 11.41 10.28
N LEU A 264 3.77 11.61 9.33
CA LEU A 264 4.08 12.95 8.83
C LEU A 264 2.83 13.63 8.27
N LEU A 265 2.15 12.97 7.33
CA LEU A 265 1.02 13.58 6.63
C LEU A 265 -0.25 13.70 7.47
N THR A 266 -0.41 12.88 8.50
CA THR A 266 -1.53 13.02 9.45
C THR A 266 -1.30 14.18 10.42
N HIS A 267 -0.04 14.45 10.82
CA HIS A 267 0.29 15.56 11.73
C HIS A 267 0.53 16.88 10.99
N LEU A 268 0.83 16.82 9.70
CA LEU A 268 1.17 18.01 8.91
C LEU A 268 0.08 19.09 8.94
N PRO A 269 -1.23 18.77 8.71
CA PRO A 269 -2.29 19.76 8.80
C PRO A 269 -2.37 20.45 10.18
N GLU A 270 -1.99 19.72 11.24
CA GLU A 270 -2.00 20.25 12.60
C GLU A 270 -0.87 21.23 12.86
N TRP A 271 0.33 20.95 12.34
CA TRP A 271 1.47 21.83 12.48
C TRP A 271 1.27 23.15 11.72
N PHE A 272 0.55 23.10 10.60
CA PHE A 272 0.21 24.28 9.79
C PHE A 272 -1.14 24.89 10.11
N ARG A 273 -1.83 24.41 11.15
CA ARG A 273 -3.15 24.93 11.57
C ARG A 273 -3.14 26.44 11.87
N GLY A 274 -2.01 26.99 12.30
CA GLY A 274 -1.85 28.42 12.55
C GLY A 274 -1.80 29.30 11.30
N PHE A 275 -1.70 28.69 10.11
CA PHE A 275 -1.65 29.41 8.84
C PHE A 275 -3.04 29.52 8.15
N ASP A 276 -4.13 29.15 8.83
CA ASP A 276 -5.52 29.21 8.39
C ASP A 276 -5.74 28.85 6.90
N GLU A 277 -5.97 29.83 6.03
CA GLU A 277 -6.28 29.62 4.62
C GLU A 277 -5.09 29.06 3.79
N TYR A 278 -3.86 29.25 4.22
CA TYR A 278 -2.66 28.88 3.45
C TYR A 278 -2.16 27.45 3.74
N TYR A 279 -2.77 26.73 4.69
CA TYR A 279 -2.27 25.39 5.06
C TYR A 279 -2.27 24.42 3.89
N LEU A 280 -3.30 24.44 3.02
CA LEU A 280 -3.37 23.60 1.83
C LEU A 280 -2.24 23.89 0.83
N VAL A 281 -1.88 25.16 0.68
CA VAL A 281 -0.77 25.60 -0.17
C VAL A 281 0.55 25.12 0.43
N ALA A 282 0.73 25.26 1.73
CA ALA A 282 1.95 24.81 2.43
C ALA A 282 2.12 23.27 2.32
N VAL A 283 1.04 22.52 2.50
CA VAL A 283 1.01 21.06 2.31
C VAL A 283 1.35 20.71 0.87
N GLY A 284 0.76 21.39 -0.12
CA GLY A 284 1.02 21.18 -1.55
C GLY A 284 2.49 21.44 -1.92
N ILE A 285 3.07 22.55 -1.44
CA ILE A 285 4.49 22.89 -1.64
C ILE A 285 5.40 21.83 -1.01
N LEU A 286 5.10 21.42 0.22
CA LEU A 286 5.89 20.40 0.91
C LEU A 286 5.84 19.06 0.20
N LEU A 287 4.66 18.69 -0.33
CA LEU A 287 4.50 17.48 -1.12
C LEU A 287 5.31 17.55 -2.43
N LEU A 288 5.22 18.67 -3.12
CA LEU A 288 6.02 18.91 -4.33
C LEU A 288 7.51 18.81 -4.02
N ALA A 289 7.96 19.47 -2.96
CA ALA A 289 9.34 19.40 -2.50
C ALA A 289 9.75 17.95 -2.17
N ALA A 290 8.92 17.19 -1.44
CA ALA A 290 9.20 15.80 -1.12
C ALA A 290 9.36 14.93 -2.37
N VAL A 291 8.50 15.11 -3.39
CA VAL A 291 8.59 14.36 -4.65
C VAL A 291 9.84 14.75 -5.46
N VAL A 292 10.20 16.04 -5.49
CA VAL A 292 11.35 16.53 -6.25
C VAL A 292 12.68 16.17 -5.59
N PHE A 293 12.78 16.36 -4.27
CA PHE A 293 14.04 16.17 -3.52
C PHE A 293 14.22 14.76 -2.95
N ALA A 294 13.14 14.02 -2.75
CA ALA A 294 13.16 12.66 -2.21
C ALA A 294 12.34 11.69 -3.10
N PRO A 295 12.74 11.43 -4.35
CA PRO A 295 11.97 10.59 -5.28
C PRO A 295 11.82 9.15 -4.80
N GLU A 296 12.69 8.67 -3.92
CA GLU A 296 12.61 7.35 -3.28
C GLU A 296 11.91 7.38 -1.91
N GLY A 297 11.43 8.58 -1.50
CA GLY A 297 10.80 8.84 -0.22
C GLY A 297 11.79 9.24 0.88
N ILE A 298 11.26 9.84 1.94
CA ILE A 298 12.06 10.36 3.08
C ILE A 298 12.89 9.26 3.75
N VAL A 299 12.40 8.03 3.77
CA VAL A 299 13.15 6.89 4.33
C VAL A 299 14.45 6.62 3.60
N ALA A 300 14.53 6.87 2.30
CA ALA A 300 15.76 6.70 1.54
C ALA A 300 16.85 7.69 1.95
N LEU A 301 16.46 8.89 2.40
CA LEU A 301 17.38 9.90 2.93
C LEU A 301 17.92 9.51 4.32
N ILE A 302 17.07 8.90 5.17
CA ILE A 302 17.43 8.53 6.55
C ILE A 302 18.20 7.20 6.59
N ALA A 303 17.82 6.26 5.75
CA ALA A 303 18.41 4.93 5.67
C ALA A 303 18.70 4.58 4.19
N PRO A 304 19.72 5.16 3.59
CA PRO A 304 20.06 4.86 2.20
C PRO A 304 20.21 3.35 2.03
N ALA A 305 19.56 2.79 1.00
CA ALA A 305 19.78 1.41 0.64
C ALA A 305 21.28 1.24 0.43
N LYS A 306 21.90 0.27 1.12
CA LYS A 306 23.28 -0.11 0.81
C LYS A 306 23.32 -0.36 -0.69
N ALA A 307 23.98 0.52 -1.43
CA ALA A 307 24.29 0.25 -2.81
C ALA A 307 24.89 -1.17 -2.84
N PRO A 308 24.49 -2.04 -3.76
CA PRO A 308 25.21 -3.31 -3.94
C PRO A 308 26.68 -2.94 -3.99
N HIS A 309 27.48 -3.50 -3.08
CA HIS A 309 28.92 -3.29 -3.15
C HIS A 309 29.31 -3.61 -4.58
N GLU A 310 30.12 -2.76 -5.18
CA GLU A 310 30.63 -2.94 -6.55
C GLU A 310 31.35 -4.29 -6.69
N ASN A 311 31.74 -4.90 -5.57
CA ASN A 311 32.24 -6.26 -5.44
C ASN A 311 31.16 -7.35 -5.50
N ASP A 312 29.84 -7.03 -5.33
CA ASP A 312 28.73 -7.97 -5.51
C ASP A 312 28.16 -7.97 -6.94
N LYS A 313 28.70 -7.15 -7.83
CA LYS A 313 28.56 -7.46 -9.25
C LYS A 313 29.20 -8.85 -9.38
N PRO A 314 28.43 -9.89 -9.77
CA PRO A 314 29.07 -11.13 -10.15
C PRO A 314 30.13 -10.67 -11.13
N SER A 315 31.39 -10.78 -10.72
CA SER A 315 32.49 -10.64 -11.65
C SER A 315 32.15 -11.65 -12.72
N LEU A 316 31.52 -11.18 -13.78
CA LEU A 316 31.71 -11.78 -15.06
C LEU A 316 33.21 -11.64 -15.32
N HIS A 317 34.00 -12.34 -14.50
CA HIS A 317 35.21 -12.93 -15.01
C HIS A 317 34.69 -13.78 -16.16
N THR A 318 34.39 -13.11 -17.23
CA THR A 318 34.76 -13.64 -18.51
C THR A 318 36.25 -13.98 -18.32
N GLN A 319 36.49 -15.17 -17.76
CA GLN A 319 37.61 -15.91 -18.20
C GLN A 319 37.34 -16.15 -19.69
N SER A 320 37.40 -15.06 -20.47
CA SER A 320 38.04 -15.16 -21.74
C SER A 320 39.44 -15.64 -21.41
N LYS A 321 39.57 -16.95 -21.05
CA LYS A 321 40.71 -17.68 -21.56
C LYS A 321 40.65 -17.34 -23.04
N ARG A 322 41.48 -16.39 -23.46
CA ARG A 322 41.97 -16.40 -24.82
C ARG A 322 42.42 -17.85 -25.05
N ALA A 323 41.42 -18.65 -25.45
CA ALA A 323 41.71 -19.87 -26.14
C ALA A 323 42.60 -19.37 -27.27
N SER A 324 43.89 -19.69 -27.14
CA SER A 324 44.88 -19.51 -28.16
C SER A 324 44.18 -19.79 -29.47
N ALA A 325 44.21 -18.85 -30.39
CA ALA A 325 43.52 -18.91 -31.67
C ALA A 325 44.07 -20.12 -32.47
N THR A 326 43.56 -21.27 -32.12
CA THR A 326 43.58 -22.40 -33.03
C THR A 326 42.51 -22.06 -34.06
N LYS A 327 42.91 -21.85 -35.29
CA LYS A 327 42.02 -21.58 -36.44
C LYS A 327 40.81 -22.51 -36.34
N PRO A 328 39.58 -22.00 -36.29
CA PRO A 328 38.41 -22.86 -36.30
C PRO A 328 38.34 -23.53 -37.66
N SER A 329 38.61 -24.82 -37.72
CA SER A 329 38.54 -25.61 -38.94
C SER A 329 37.12 -26.02 -39.32
N ARG A 330 36.11 -25.61 -38.58
CA ARG A 330 34.68 -25.77 -38.93
C ARG A 330 33.87 -24.65 -38.29
N LEU A 331 33.05 -23.95 -39.08
CA LEU A 331 32.00 -23.08 -38.62
C LEU A 331 31.02 -23.94 -37.81
N ALA A 332 30.77 -23.58 -36.55
CA ALA A 332 29.85 -24.30 -35.68
C ALA A 332 28.38 -23.95 -36.00
N LEU A 333 28.14 -22.83 -36.65
CA LEU A 333 26.83 -22.38 -37.09
C LEU A 333 26.99 -21.44 -38.31
N GLU A 334 26.31 -21.72 -39.39
CA GLU A 334 26.20 -20.87 -40.57
C GLU A 334 24.75 -20.47 -40.74
N ALA A 335 24.46 -19.17 -40.74
CA ALA A 335 23.13 -18.65 -40.97
C ALA A 335 23.09 -18.03 -42.36
N ILE A 336 22.29 -18.63 -43.25
CA ILE A 336 22.10 -18.20 -44.64
C ILE A 336 20.69 -17.61 -44.76
N ASP A 337 20.59 -16.45 -45.40
CA ASP A 337 19.28 -15.75 -45.67
C ASP A 337 18.40 -15.54 -44.40
N LEU A 338 19.01 -15.07 -43.34
CA LEU A 338 18.33 -14.86 -42.07
C LEU A 338 17.59 -13.54 -42.10
N ALA A 339 16.29 -13.58 -42.41
CA ALA A 339 15.43 -12.41 -42.44
C ALA A 339 14.43 -12.44 -41.27
N LYS A 340 14.26 -11.34 -40.56
CA LYS A 340 13.26 -11.14 -39.52
C LYS A 340 12.49 -9.85 -39.72
N SER A 341 11.18 -9.96 -39.86
CA SER A 341 10.26 -8.81 -39.94
C SER A 341 9.33 -8.76 -38.74
N TYR A 342 9.10 -7.58 -38.20
CA TYR A 342 8.12 -7.28 -37.15
C TYR A 342 7.06 -6.35 -37.77
N GLY A 343 5.92 -6.92 -38.15
CA GLY A 343 4.90 -6.19 -38.88
C GLY A 343 5.44 -5.67 -40.23
N GLY A 344 5.45 -4.37 -40.47
CA GLY A 344 5.94 -3.74 -41.70
C GLY A 344 7.44 -3.37 -41.67
N VAL A 345 8.18 -3.68 -40.61
CA VAL A 345 9.59 -3.30 -40.45
C VAL A 345 10.48 -4.54 -40.54
N ARG A 346 11.39 -4.58 -41.53
CA ARG A 346 12.47 -5.56 -41.61
C ARG A 346 13.55 -5.20 -40.60
N ALA A 347 13.84 -6.11 -39.65
CA ALA A 347 14.84 -5.90 -38.60
C ALA A 347 16.20 -6.52 -38.95
N LEU A 348 16.23 -7.44 -39.92
CA LEU A 348 17.43 -8.08 -40.47
C LEU A 348 17.17 -8.37 -41.96
N ASP A 349 18.13 -8.00 -42.78
CA ASP A 349 18.24 -8.37 -44.20
C ASP A 349 19.37 -9.34 -44.41
#